data_545c568e6252033f87042a7aba587780
#
_entry.id   545c568e6252033f87042a7aba587780
#
_cell.length_a   1.000
_cell.length_b   1.000
_cell.length_c   1.000
_cell.angle_alpha   90.00
_cell.angle_beta   90.00
_cell.angle_gamma   90.00
#
_symmetry.space_group_name_H-M   'P 1'
#
loop_
_entity.id
_entity.type
_entity.pdbx_description
1 polymer ?
#
loop_
_entity_poly.entity_id
_entity_poly.type
_entity_poly.pdbx_seq_one_letter_code
_entity_poly.pdbx_strand_id
1 'polypeptide(L)'
;MTRSVWRAVFSFLVLAGVTAETQRASSADTPQPPEPTPPDESVLGTVDVTGAAAAPLPKLAVMPIVTTNEADTTLQLVVKKDLDLSGQFEVVSDEAAPSGLYLHDSPVDVAAWRSKGVAIVVRVLANKLPSGKIELLGSAYFVGRGAAPAFEHRIETDAALVRASSHRMTDALLGALSGRPGGFASHMVYSGRVGRNRQIFGIDADGFNLHTESPVGDTALAPAFGPKGETYYALSHDYMPFKLVRGASATPVPIALTGSVFGIAFSSDHSKIAVSVARDGTSHIHVGNADGTALSPISTVPLANHPVFGPGGKMAYVGGGTAGQRVYIDGKPISPAGFNASAPAFCDTPNGLLVVFTVGIGAGADLVSTDVRGGNIARITQNQGANSYPACSPDGRLLAFFSTRKTDKGPGLYVVPLASLGHARRISSELGESLRWEALPP
;
A
#
# COMPACT_ATOMS: atom_id res chain seq x y z
N MET A 1 33.34 4.76 -48.53
CA MET A 1 33.94 3.74 -49.37
C MET A 1 34.19 2.53 -48.48
N THR A 2 33.58 1.40 -48.53
CA THR A 2 32.92 0.56 -49.49
C THR A 2 31.95 -0.35 -48.70
N ARG A 3 30.72 -0.45 -49.22
CA ARG A 3 29.72 -1.43 -48.74
C ARG A 3 30.07 -2.83 -49.24
N SER A 4 29.92 -3.86 -48.38
CA SER A 4 29.90 -5.24 -48.84
C SER A 4 28.56 -5.85 -48.45
N VAL A 5 27.82 -6.24 -49.48
CA VAL A 5 26.51 -6.94 -49.47
C VAL A 5 26.76 -8.43 -49.60
N TRP A 6 26.27 -9.28 -48.71
CA TRP A 6 26.21 -10.73 -48.91
C TRP A 6 24.77 -11.14 -49.23
N ARG A 7 24.59 -11.64 -50.46
CA ARG A 7 23.41 -12.33 -50.95
C ARG A 7 23.53 -13.81 -50.63
N ALA A 8 22.53 -14.38 -49.98
CA ALA A 8 22.38 -15.84 -49.88
C ALA A 8 21.56 -16.34 -51.06
N VAL A 9 22.10 -17.35 -51.73
CA VAL A 9 21.52 -18.06 -52.89
C VAL A 9 20.68 -19.23 -52.37
N PHE A 10 19.41 -19.26 -52.72
CA PHE A 10 18.53 -20.43 -52.55
C PHE A 10 18.70 -21.39 -53.74
N SER A 11 19.13 -22.61 -53.46
CA SER A 11 19.10 -23.72 -54.46
C SER A 11 17.86 -24.54 -54.23
N PHE A 12 16.99 -24.60 -55.24
CA PHE A 12 15.88 -25.54 -55.34
C PHE A 12 16.38 -26.91 -55.79
N LEU A 13 16.10 -27.95 -55.03
CA LEU A 13 16.20 -29.34 -55.46
C LEU A 13 14.76 -29.90 -55.62
N VAL A 14 14.38 -30.17 -56.84
CA VAL A 14 13.18 -30.93 -57.19
C VAL A 14 13.53 -32.41 -57.09
N LEU A 15 12.83 -33.18 -56.26
CA LEU A 15 12.83 -34.64 -56.26
C LEU A 15 11.41 -35.14 -56.47
N ALA A 16 11.28 -35.93 -57.50
CA ALA A 16 10.05 -36.52 -57.99
C ALA A 16 9.46 -37.59 -57.05
N GLY A 17 8.16 -37.71 -57.10
CA GLY A 17 7.29 -38.44 -56.22
C GLY A 17 7.51 -39.94 -56.09
N VAL A 18 7.17 -40.42 -54.93
CA VAL A 18 6.63 -41.75 -54.67
C VAL A 18 5.43 -41.58 -53.75
N THR A 19 4.24 -41.87 -54.25
CA THR A 19 3.02 -41.92 -53.47
C THR A 19 3.00 -43.19 -52.61
N ALA A 20 3.25 -43.04 -51.31
CA ALA A 20 2.91 -44.07 -50.35
C ALA A 20 1.64 -43.59 -49.59
N GLU A 21 0.52 -44.28 -49.85
CA GLU A 21 -0.68 -44.14 -48.99
C GLU A 21 -0.38 -44.63 -47.59
N THR A 22 -0.06 -43.71 -46.68
CA THR A 22 -0.09 -44.00 -45.27
C THR A 22 -1.52 -43.82 -44.78
N GLN A 23 -2.19 -44.90 -44.42
CA GLN A 23 -3.41 -44.92 -43.63
C GLN A 23 -3.13 -44.14 -42.32
N ARG A 24 -3.76 -42.97 -42.21
CA ARG A 24 -3.82 -42.26 -40.91
C ARG A 24 -4.64 -43.12 -39.95
N ALA A 25 -3.98 -43.75 -39.00
CA ALA A 25 -4.64 -44.25 -37.82
C ALA A 25 -5.36 -43.07 -37.14
N SER A 26 -6.68 -43.16 -37.06
CA SER A 26 -7.50 -42.22 -36.24
C SER A 26 -6.98 -42.28 -34.81
N SER A 27 -6.34 -41.23 -34.37
CA SER A 27 -6.05 -41.04 -32.95
C SER A 27 -7.39 -40.97 -32.23
N ALA A 28 -7.69 -41.99 -31.44
CA ALA A 28 -8.84 -41.98 -30.56
C ALA A 28 -8.77 -40.68 -29.72
N ASP A 29 -9.82 -39.85 -29.79
CA ASP A 29 -10.01 -38.68 -28.94
C ASP A 29 -9.88 -39.15 -27.49
N THR A 30 -8.76 -38.86 -26.87
CA THR A 30 -8.64 -38.98 -25.42
C THR A 30 -9.57 -37.90 -24.83
N PRO A 31 -10.57 -38.27 -23.99
CA PRO A 31 -11.48 -37.29 -23.41
C PRO A 31 -10.65 -36.23 -22.68
N GLN A 32 -10.74 -34.99 -23.14
CA GLN A 32 -10.13 -33.86 -22.44
C GLN A 32 -10.79 -33.80 -21.06
N PRO A 33 -10.00 -33.74 -19.97
CA PRO A 33 -10.60 -33.58 -18.63
C PRO A 33 -11.50 -32.35 -18.66
N PRO A 34 -12.67 -32.38 -17.99
CA PRO A 34 -13.60 -31.27 -17.99
C PRO A 34 -12.86 -30.04 -17.47
N GLU A 35 -13.01 -28.89 -18.13
CA GLU A 35 -12.49 -27.62 -17.65
C GLU A 35 -13.04 -27.38 -16.23
N PRO A 36 -12.18 -26.96 -15.28
CA PRO A 36 -12.63 -26.68 -13.94
C PRO A 36 -13.70 -25.59 -13.98
N THR A 37 -14.87 -25.86 -13.42
CA THR A 37 -15.94 -24.88 -13.29
C THR A 37 -15.40 -23.66 -12.54
N PRO A 38 -15.55 -22.43 -13.08
CA PRO A 38 -15.10 -21.24 -12.39
C PRO A 38 -15.80 -21.13 -11.02
N PRO A 39 -15.11 -20.65 -10.00
CA PRO A 39 -15.70 -20.50 -8.67
C PRO A 39 -16.87 -19.51 -8.70
N ASP A 40 -17.86 -19.73 -7.84
CA ASP A 40 -19.01 -18.84 -7.69
C ASP A 40 -18.59 -17.52 -7.03
N GLU A 41 -18.50 -16.46 -7.83
CA GLU A 41 -18.11 -15.13 -7.35
C GLU A 41 -19.13 -14.50 -6.38
N SER A 42 -20.36 -15.02 -6.30
CA SER A 42 -21.37 -14.48 -5.39
C SER A 42 -20.96 -14.58 -3.92
N VAL A 43 -20.11 -15.54 -3.57
CA VAL A 43 -19.56 -15.68 -2.21
C VAL A 43 -18.64 -14.54 -1.78
N LEU A 44 -18.13 -13.76 -2.75
CA LEU A 44 -17.29 -12.58 -2.47
C LEU A 44 -18.12 -11.33 -2.13
N GLY A 45 -19.45 -11.41 -2.31
CA GLY A 45 -20.34 -10.26 -2.21
C GLY A 45 -20.16 -9.28 -3.37
N THR A 46 -20.91 -8.19 -3.31
CA THR A 46 -20.81 -7.05 -4.24
C THR A 46 -20.25 -5.84 -3.51
N VAL A 47 -19.51 -4.98 -4.23
CA VAL A 47 -19.15 -3.66 -3.69
C VAL A 47 -20.45 -2.83 -3.65
N ASP A 48 -20.98 -2.60 -2.46
CA ASP A 48 -22.07 -1.68 -2.27
C ASP A 48 -21.52 -0.25 -2.21
N VAL A 49 -21.46 0.40 -3.37
CA VAL A 49 -21.07 1.82 -3.50
C VAL A 49 -22.27 2.73 -3.19
N THR A 50 -23.47 2.14 -3.11
CA THR A 50 -24.73 2.86 -2.89
C THR A 50 -25.20 2.77 -1.44
N GLY A 51 -24.32 2.38 -0.51
CA GLY A 51 -24.65 2.37 0.92
C GLY A 51 -25.52 3.56 1.28
N ALA A 52 -26.56 3.35 2.07
CA ALA A 52 -27.59 4.33 2.45
C ALA A 52 -26.97 5.72 2.55
N ALA A 53 -27.48 6.68 1.81
CA ALA A 53 -26.88 7.99 1.55
C ALA A 53 -26.11 8.49 2.77
N ALA A 54 -24.81 8.29 2.77
CA ALA A 54 -23.96 8.73 3.86
C ALA A 54 -24.19 10.23 4.03
N ALA A 55 -24.38 10.68 5.26
CA ALA A 55 -24.51 12.11 5.51
C ALA A 55 -23.37 12.84 4.79
N PRO A 56 -23.65 13.99 4.12
CA PRO A 56 -22.62 14.71 3.41
C PRO A 56 -21.44 15.01 4.35
N LEU A 57 -20.23 14.83 3.85
CA LEU A 57 -19.03 15.11 4.64
C LEU A 57 -19.02 16.59 5.06
N PRO A 58 -18.56 16.91 6.27
CA PRO A 58 -18.41 18.29 6.68
C PRO A 58 -17.42 19.01 5.78
N LYS A 59 -17.81 20.21 5.28
CA LYS A 59 -16.92 21.05 4.48
C LYS A 59 -15.81 21.60 5.34
N LEU A 60 -14.55 21.38 4.92
CA LEU A 60 -13.35 21.88 5.57
C LEU A 60 -12.56 22.76 4.61
N ALA A 61 -12.15 23.93 5.05
CA ALA A 61 -11.21 24.78 4.34
C ALA A 61 -9.84 24.78 5.05
N VAL A 62 -8.77 24.63 4.30
CA VAL A 62 -7.44 25.07 4.74
C VAL A 62 -7.31 26.52 4.29
N MET A 63 -7.20 27.45 5.23
CA MET A 63 -7.16 28.89 4.94
C MET A 63 -5.95 29.19 4.04
N PRO A 64 -6.15 29.74 2.82
CA PRO A 64 -5.04 30.09 1.97
C PRO A 64 -4.18 31.19 2.59
N ILE A 65 -2.89 31.22 2.29
CA ILE A 65 -1.97 32.27 2.74
C ILE A 65 -1.11 32.72 1.57
N VAL A 66 -1.04 34.01 1.35
CA VAL A 66 -0.09 34.61 0.41
C VAL A 66 1.27 34.71 1.12
N THR A 67 2.21 33.91 0.69
CA THR A 67 3.54 33.80 1.31
C THR A 67 4.62 33.59 0.27
N THR A 68 5.83 34.03 0.57
CA THR A 68 7.07 33.68 -0.16
C THR A 68 7.92 32.69 0.64
N ASN A 69 7.44 32.28 1.81
CA ASN A 69 8.13 31.32 2.68
C ASN A 69 7.84 29.89 2.19
N GLU A 70 8.88 29.17 1.77
CA GLU A 70 8.78 27.81 1.27
C GLU A 70 8.21 26.83 2.32
N ALA A 71 8.53 27.05 3.62
CA ALA A 71 8.01 26.22 4.68
C ALA A 71 6.48 26.37 4.85
N ASP A 72 5.93 27.61 4.72
CA ASP A 72 4.48 27.81 4.69
C ASP A 72 3.82 27.11 3.51
N THR A 73 4.40 27.26 2.31
CA THR A 73 3.89 26.62 1.09
C THR A 73 3.86 25.10 1.25
N THR A 74 4.94 24.50 1.74
CA THR A 74 5.05 23.07 1.98
C THR A 74 4.01 22.60 3.00
N LEU A 75 3.91 23.31 4.14
CA LEU A 75 2.96 22.98 5.20
C LEU A 75 1.50 23.00 4.71
N GLN A 76 1.12 24.05 3.96
CA GLN A 76 -0.24 24.15 3.41
C GLN A 76 -0.55 23.06 2.41
N LEU A 77 0.35 22.79 1.47
CA LEU A 77 0.16 21.78 0.45
C LEU A 77 0.01 20.38 1.07
N VAL A 78 0.87 20.04 2.02
CA VAL A 78 0.83 18.73 2.71
C VAL A 78 -0.45 18.59 3.52
N VAL A 79 -0.74 19.54 4.40
CA VAL A 79 -1.94 19.46 5.26
C VAL A 79 -3.22 19.39 4.44
N LYS A 80 -3.34 20.20 3.39
CA LYS A 80 -4.51 20.18 2.49
C LYS A 80 -4.65 18.85 1.77
N LYS A 81 -3.53 18.30 1.27
CA LYS A 81 -3.50 17.01 0.58
C LYS A 81 -3.90 15.86 1.50
N ASP A 82 -3.33 15.81 2.69
CA ASP A 82 -3.59 14.76 3.67
C ASP A 82 -5.05 14.78 4.14
N LEU A 83 -5.57 15.98 4.49
CA LEU A 83 -6.98 16.14 4.89
C LEU A 83 -7.93 15.69 3.78
N ASP A 84 -7.62 16.00 2.52
CA ASP A 84 -8.39 15.54 1.37
C ASP A 84 -8.31 14.00 1.20
N LEU A 85 -7.11 13.41 1.31
CA LEU A 85 -6.91 11.96 1.22
C LEU A 85 -7.56 11.20 2.38
N SER A 86 -7.71 11.83 3.55
CA SER A 86 -8.32 11.21 4.73
C SER A 86 -9.76 10.73 4.47
N GLY A 87 -10.45 11.35 3.50
CA GLY A 87 -11.84 11.03 3.15
C GLY A 87 -12.85 11.35 4.25
N GLN A 88 -12.46 12.13 5.27
CA GLN A 88 -13.32 12.52 6.40
C GLN A 88 -14.03 13.86 6.17
N PHE A 89 -13.55 14.64 5.20
CA PHE A 89 -14.01 15.99 4.91
C PHE A 89 -14.19 16.19 3.41
N GLU A 90 -15.09 17.07 3.03
CA GLU A 90 -15.11 17.72 1.73
C GLU A 90 -14.16 18.93 1.81
N VAL A 91 -12.90 18.75 1.39
CA VAL A 91 -11.93 19.84 1.40
C VAL A 91 -12.24 20.81 0.26
N VAL A 92 -12.57 22.05 0.60
CA VAL A 92 -12.94 23.08 -0.39
C VAL A 92 -11.70 23.64 -1.08
N SER A 93 -11.85 24.06 -2.35
CA SER A 93 -10.77 24.68 -3.10
C SER A 93 -10.48 26.11 -2.63
N ASP A 94 -9.30 26.65 -2.94
CA ASP A 94 -8.91 28.01 -2.56
C ASP A 94 -9.77 29.07 -3.25
N GLU A 95 -10.30 28.78 -4.46
CA GLU A 95 -11.20 29.66 -5.19
C GLU A 95 -12.56 29.83 -4.49
N ALA A 96 -12.93 28.88 -3.64
CA ALA A 96 -14.17 28.96 -2.83
C ALA A 96 -13.98 29.81 -1.56
N ALA A 97 -12.75 30.22 -1.24
CA ALA A 97 -12.48 31.06 -0.09
C ALA A 97 -13.25 32.40 -0.17
N PRO A 98 -13.64 32.98 0.97
CA PRO A 98 -14.15 34.35 1.01
C PRO A 98 -13.20 35.33 0.37
N SER A 99 -13.72 36.37 -0.29
CA SER A 99 -12.90 37.41 -0.91
C SER A 99 -12.06 38.12 0.16
N GLY A 100 -10.78 38.33 -0.12
CA GLY A 100 -9.84 39.00 0.80
C GLY A 100 -8.39 38.67 0.49
N LEU A 101 -7.51 39.39 1.15
CA LEU A 101 -6.07 39.11 1.12
C LEU A 101 -5.71 38.35 2.40
N TYR A 102 -5.20 37.15 2.24
CA TYR A 102 -4.83 36.26 3.33
C TYR A 102 -3.33 36.39 3.59
N LEU A 103 -2.96 37.28 4.50
CA LEU A 103 -1.60 37.44 4.98
C LEU A 103 -1.33 36.49 6.16
N HIS A 104 -0.07 36.34 6.51
CA HIS A 104 0.40 35.47 7.59
C HIS A 104 -0.26 35.80 8.95
N ASP A 105 -0.55 37.05 9.24
CA ASP A 105 -1.19 37.55 10.46
C ASP A 105 -2.72 37.75 10.33
N SER A 106 -3.30 37.47 9.14
CA SER A 106 -4.74 37.61 8.93
C SER A 106 -5.54 36.75 9.91
N PRO A 107 -6.55 37.32 10.60
CA PRO A 107 -7.41 36.53 11.46
C PRO A 107 -8.36 35.63 10.65
N VAL A 108 -8.86 34.57 11.25
CA VAL A 108 -9.90 33.74 10.63
C VAL A 108 -11.26 34.39 10.77
N ASP A 109 -11.83 34.89 9.66
CA ASP A 109 -13.20 35.42 9.63
C ASP A 109 -14.21 34.27 9.55
N VAL A 110 -14.59 33.74 10.71
CA VAL A 110 -15.53 32.60 10.80
C VAL A 110 -16.91 32.94 10.21
N ALA A 111 -17.32 34.22 10.20
CA ALA A 111 -18.61 34.63 9.64
C ALA A 111 -18.59 34.54 8.11
N ALA A 112 -17.51 35.01 7.47
CA ALA A 112 -17.29 34.89 6.05
C ALA A 112 -17.23 33.44 5.60
N TRP A 113 -16.51 32.58 6.31
CA TRP A 113 -16.43 31.15 6.02
C TRP A 113 -17.77 30.44 6.21
N ARG A 114 -18.57 30.82 7.23
CA ARG A 114 -19.93 30.31 7.43
C ARG A 114 -20.83 30.63 6.25
N SER A 115 -20.72 31.81 5.65
CA SER A 115 -21.52 32.20 4.48
C SER A 115 -21.22 31.32 3.24
N LYS A 116 -20.05 30.69 3.20
CA LYS A 116 -19.65 29.72 2.16
C LYS A 116 -20.05 28.28 2.50
N GLY A 117 -20.75 28.06 3.62
CA GLY A 117 -21.17 26.73 4.06
C GLY A 117 -20.03 25.85 4.61
N VAL A 118 -18.87 26.45 4.94
CA VAL A 118 -17.74 25.76 5.56
C VAL A 118 -18.05 25.52 7.04
N ALA A 119 -17.83 24.29 7.51
CA ALA A 119 -18.05 23.89 8.90
C ALA A 119 -16.76 24.01 9.75
N ILE A 120 -15.62 23.77 9.13
CA ILE A 120 -14.30 23.73 9.78
C ILE A 120 -13.31 24.56 8.97
N VAL A 121 -12.57 25.43 9.63
CA VAL A 121 -11.41 26.13 9.02
C VAL A 121 -10.16 25.67 9.72
N VAL A 122 -9.18 25.22 8.96
CA VAL A 122 -7.82 24.93 9.42
C VAL A 122 -6.92 26.06 8.96
N ARG A 123 -6.14 26.62 9.86
CA ARG A 123 -5.08 27.60 9.57
C ARG A 123 -3.74 26.99 9.96
N VAL A 124 -2.78 27.00 9.04
CA VAL A 124 -1.42 26.51 9.28
C VAL A 124 -0.41 27.57 8.89
N LEU A 125 0.63 27.73 9.70
CA LEU A 125 1.67 28.75 9.55
C LEU A 125 3.04 28.14 9.87
N ALA A 126 4.08 28.62 9.20
CA ALA A 126 5.47 28.29 9.48
C ALA A 126 6.28 29.54 9.83
N ASN A 127 6.85 29.60 11.03
CA ASN A 127 7.64 30.72 11.52
C ASN A 127 9.11 30.31 11.65
N LYS A 128 10.02 31.12 11.16
CA LYS A 128 11.44 30.92 11.41
C LYS A 128 11.79 31.44 12.81
N LEU A 129 12.34 30.58 13.64
CA LEU A 129 12.77 30.91 15.01
C LEU A 129 14.18 31.50 15.02
N PRO A 130 14.54 32.26 16.09
CA PRO A 130 15.92 32.77 16.26
C PRO A 130 16.97 31.65 16.33
N SER A 131 16.57 30.45 16.75
CA SER A 131 17.41 29.24 16.76
C SER A 131 17.80 28.70 15.36
N GLY A 132 17.18 29.25 14.31
CA GLY A 132 17.31 28.75 12.93
C GLY A 132 16.34 27.60 12.62
N LYS A 133 15.63 27.08 13.58
CA LYS A 133 14.56 26.08 13.36
C LYS A 133 13.29 26.73 12.83
N ILE A 134 12.36 25.89 12.41
CA ILE A 134 11.02 26.28 11.95
C ILE A 134 9.99 25.84 12.99
N GLU A 135 9.16 26.76 13.44
CA GLU A 135 7.95 26.45 14.20
C GLU A 135 6.78 26.29 13.21
N LEU A 136 6.11 25.14 13.22
CA LEU A 136 4.85 24.91 12.54
C LEU A 136 3.71 25.09 13.52
N LEU A 137 2.75 25.94 13.19
CA LEU A 137 1.54 26.19 13.97
C LEU A 137 0.34 25.69 13.17
N GLY A 138 -0.49 24.85 13.78
CA GLY A 138 -1.77 24.40 13.22
C GLY A 138 -2.92 24.76 14.16
N SER A 139 -3.97 25.38 13.65
CA SER A 139 -5.16 25.75 14.40
C SER A 139 -6.42 25.29 13.67
N ALA A 140 -7.41 24.77 14.39
CA ALA A 140 -8.69 24.37 13.84
C ALA A 140 -9.84 25.15 14.50
N TYR A 141 -10.76 25.66 13.68
CA TYR A 141 -11.92 26.46 14.05
C TYR A 141 -13.21 25.75 13.63
N PHE A 142 -14.08 25.46 14.59
CA PHE A 142 -15.45 25.08 14.30
C PHE A 142 -16.29 26.34 14.08
N VAL A 143 -16.62 26.64 12.84
CA VAL A 143 -17.30 27.89 12.43
C VAL A 143 -18.61 28.14 13.19
N GLY A 144 -19.30 27.08 13.61
CA GLY A 144 -20.49 27.17 14.45
C GLY A 144 -20.25 27.54 15.92
N ARG A 145 -18.99 27.46 16.41
CA ARG A 145 -18.66 27.64 17.84
C ARG A 145 -18.03 29.00 18.17
N GLY A 146 -17.78 29.85 17.17
CA GLY A 146 -17.23 31.18 17.34
C GLY A 146 -15.84 31.37 16.74
N ALA A 147 -15.20 32.53 17.05
CA ALA A 147 -13.95 32.96 16.42
C ALA A 147 -12.67 32.45 17.13
N ALA A 148 -12.80 31.80 18.28
CA ALA A 148 -11.64 31.18 18.94
C ALA A 148 -11.31 29.84 18.33
N PRO A 149 -10.01 29.48 18.19
CA PRO A 149 -9.62 28.15 17.77
C PRO A 149 -10.07 27.12 18.81
N ALA A 150 -10.64 26.02 18.33
CA ALA A 150 -11.01 24.88 19.17
C ALA A 150 -9.80 23.97 19.47
N PHE A 151 -8.75 24.09 18.66
CA PHE A 151 -7.52 23.33 18.78
C PHE A 151 -6.35 24.15 18.24
N GLU A 152 -5.22 24.09 18.93
CA GLU A 152 -3.93 24.61 18.47
C GLU A 152 -2.83 23.60 18.77
N HIS A 153 -1.91 23.44 17.84
CA HIS A 153 -0.75 22.56 17.98
C HIS A 153 0.49 23.23 17.40
N ARG A 154 1.64 23.01 18.02
CA ARG A 154 2.93 23.55 17.60
C ARG A 154 3.96 22.44 17.49
N ILE A 155 4.75 22.48 16.42
CA ILE A 155 5.85 21.56 16.19
C ILE A 155 7.08 22.39 15.84
N GLU A 156 8.16 22.23 16.61
CA GLU A 156 9.46 22.77 16.26
C GLU A 156 10.25 21.74 15.47
N THR A 157 10.81 22.13 14.32
CA THR A 157 11.49 21.23 13.40
C THR A 157 12.66 21.89 12.69
N ASP A 158 13.56 21.08 12.14
CA ASP A 158 14.60 21.55 11.23
C ASP A 158 14.03 21.81 9.84
N ALA A 159 14.61 22.74 9.08
CA ALA A 159 14.14 23.09 7.74
C ALA A 159 14.03 21.87 6.80
N ALA A 160 14.97 20.93 6.89
CA ALA A 160 14.95 19.70 6.10
C ALA A 160 13.81 18.74 6.45
N LEU A 161 13.20 18.88 7.63
CA LEU A 161 12.15 18.00 8.14
C LEU A 161 10.75 18.65 8.10
N VAL A 162 10.60 19.82 7.47
CA VAL A 162 9.32 20.54 7.41
C VAL A 162 8.21 19.65 6.82
N ARG A 163 8.48 18.94 5.72
CA ARG A 163 7.48 18.05 5.11
C ARG A 163 7.03 16.93 6.07
N ALA A 164 7.97 16.19 6.65
CA ALA A 164 7.64 15.12 7.61
C ALA A 164 6.89 15.66 8.84
N SER A 165 7.24 16.87 9.29
CA SER A 165 6.56 17.54 10.39
C SER A 165 5.18 18.05 10.00
N SER A 166 4.95 18.38 8.72
CA SER A 166 3.63 18.75 8.20
C SER A 166 2.65 17.58 8.25
N HIS A 167 3.09 16.35 7.92
CA HIS A 167 2.28 15.14 8.11
C HIS A 167 1.92 14.92 9.59
N ARG A 168 2.88 15.12 10.52
CA ARG A 168 2.60 15.06 11.96
C ARG A 168 1.58 16.12 12.40
N MET A 169 1.64 17.32 11.81
CA MET A 169 0.63 18.36 12.04
C MET A 169 -0.74 17.91 11.56
N THR A 170 -0.84 17.31 10.37
CA THR A 170 -2.12 16.76 9.89
C THR A 170 -2.65 15.68 10.82
N ASP A 171 -1.81 14.77 11.29
CA ASP A 171 -2.22 13.69 12.20
C ASP A 171 -2.77 14.23 13.52
N ALA A 172 -2.15 15.28 14.06
CA ALA A 172 -2.65 15.98 15.26
C ALA A 172 -3.99 16.69 15.00
N LEU A 173 -4.14 17.37 13.86
CA LEU A 173 -5.40 18.00 13.43
C LEU A 173 -6.51 16.97 13.26
N LEU A 174 -6.25 15.83 12.59
CA LEU A 174 -7.19 14.73 12.46
C LEU A 174 -7.60 14.19 13.83
N GLY A 175 -6.65 14.05 14.76
CA GLY A 175 -6.93 13.65 16.14
C GLY A 175 -7.92 14.57 16.83
N ALA A 176 -7.72 15.88 16.72
CA ALA A 176 -8.60 16.89 17.30
C ALA A 176 -9.98 16.93 16.64
N LEU A 177 -10.04 16.74 15.33
CA LEU A 177 -11.28 16.87 14.56
C LEU A 177 -12.14 15.60 14.56
N SER A 178 -11.53 14.42 14.68
CA SER A 178 -12.20 13.13 14.55
C SER A 178 -12.01 12.18 15.73
N GLY A 179 -11.28 12.60 16.76
CA GLY A 179 -11.06 11.84 17.99
C GLY A 179 -9.97 10.76 17.91
N ARG A 180 -9.36 10.54 16.72
CA ARG A 180 -8.24 9.60 16.53
C ARG A 180 -7.19 10.23 15.61
N PRO A 181 -5.91 10.26 15.99
CA PRO A 181 -4.84 10.78 15.15
C PRO A 181 -4.84 10.14 13.76
N GLY A 182 -4.30 10.83 12.77
CA GLY A 182 -4.11 10.30 11.44
C GLY A 182 -2.92 9.33 11.36
N GLY A 183 -2.63 8.87 10.16
CA GLY A 183 -1.51 7.98 9.86
C GLY A 183 -0.59 8.52 8.76
N PHE A 184 -0.64 9.83 8.46
CA PHE A 184 0.13 10.42 7.36
C PHE A 184 1.61 10.64 7.68
N ALA A 185 1.99 10.72 8.96
CA ALA A 185 3.39 10.80 9.40
C ALA A 185 4.16 9.48 9.23
N SER A 186 3.58 8.52 8.55
CA SER A 186 4.18 7.25 8.17
C SER A 186 4.49 7.20 6.68
N HIS A 187 5.24 6.20 6.25
CA HIS A 187 5.54 5.99 4.83
C HIS A 187 5.26 4.54 4.41
N MET A 188 5.29 4.30 3.11
CA MET A 188 5.09 2.98 2.54
C MET A 188 6.36 2.52 1.84
N VAL A 189 6.58 1.20 1.83
CA VAL A 189 7.65 0.56 1.05
C VAL A 189 7.06 -0.54 0.18
N TYR A 190 7.66 -0.75 -0.98
CA TYR A 190 7.24 -1.78 -1.92
C TYR A 190 8.40 -2.23 -2.82
N SER A 191 8.24 -3.38 -3.46
CA SER A 191 9.17 -3.85 -4.49
C SER A 191 8.66 -3.42 -5.87
N GLY A 192 9.43 -2.57 -6.55
CA GLY A 192 9.13 -2.06 -7.90
C GLY A 192 10.07 -2.63 -8.96
N ARG A 193 9.61 -2.76 -10.20
CA ARG A 193 10.39 -3.30 -11.30
C ARG A 193 11.30 -2.24 -11.92
N VAL A 194 12.58 -2.54 -12.07
CA VAL A 194 13.57 -1.71 -12.75
C VAL A 194 14.30 -2.56 -13.81
N GLY A 195 13.88 -2.43 -15.06
CA GLY A 195 14.42 -3.28 -16.13
C GLY A 195 14.12 -4.75 -15.89
N ARG A 196 15.17 -5.57 -15.69
CA ARG A 196 15.06 -7.01 -15.38
C ARG A 196 15.04 -7.30 -13.90
N ASN A 197 15.46 -6.35 -13.08
CA ASN A 197 15.58 -6.49 -11.63
C ASN A 197 14.37 -5.87 -10.92
N ARG A 198 14.36 -5.97 -9.59
CA ARG A 198 13.45 -5.26 -8.70
C ARG A 198 14.24 -4.52 -7.64
N GLN A 199 13.73 -3.38 -7.24
CA GLN A 199 14.29 -2.57 -6.16
C GLN A 199 13.22 -2.28 -5.11
N ILE A 200 13.65 -1.99 -3.89
CA ILE A 200 12.77 -1.49 -2.86
C ILE A 200 12.67 0.03 -2.99
N PHE A 201 11.44 0.51 -3.01
CA PHE A 201 11.09 1.92 -3.04
C PHE A 201 10.38 2.32 -1.76
N GLY A 202 10.72 3.51 -1.25
CA GLY A 202 9.99 4.22 -0.22
C GLY A 202 9.17 5.35 -0.82
N ILE A 203 7.99 5.63 -0.26
CA ILE A 203 7.09 6.70 -0.68
C ILE A 203 6.26 7.18 0.51
N ASP A 204 6.03 8.49 0.63
CA ASP A 204 5.19 9.06 1.68
C ASP A 204 3.71 8.65 1.51
N ALA A 205 2.94 8.70 2.57
CA ALA A 205 1.53 8.32 2.59
C ALA A 205 0.66 9.11 1.59
N ASP A 206 1.08 10.30 1.19
CA ASP A 206 0.41 11.16 0.20
C ASP A 206 0.92 10.96 -1.25
N GLY A 207 1.87 10.05 -1.46
CA GLY A 207 2.41 9.69 -2.76
C GLY A 207 3.61 10.52 -3.24
N PHE A 208 4.18 11.36 -2.40
CA PHE A 208 5.39 12.12 -2.70
C PHE A 208 6.66 11.43 -2.17
N ASN A 209 7.80 12.07 -2.37
CA ASN A 209 9.10 11.64 -1.87
C ASN A 209 9.48 10.21 -2.25
N LEU A 210 9.17 9.80 -3.50
CA LEU A 210 9.58 8.50 -4.01
C LEU A 210 11.12 8.40 -4.06
N HIS A 211 11.67 7.38 -3.40
CA HIS A 211 13.11 7.14 -3.35
C HIS A 211 13.42 5.64 -3.30
N THR A 212 14.66 5.28 -3.56
CA THR A 212 15.12 3.87 -3.50
C THR A 212 15.71 3.56 -2.13
N GLU A 213 15.38 2.37 -1.61
CA GLU A 213 15.86 1.86 -0.32
C GLU A 213 16.73 0.61 -0.45
N SER A 214 17.06 0.20 -1.67
CA SER A 214 17.94 -0.95 -1.95
C SER A 214 19.01 -0.61 -2.96
N PRO A 215 20.15 -1.35 -3.00
CA PRO A 215 21.19 -1.16 -3.99
C PRO A 215 20.68 -1.32 -5.42
N VAL A 216 21.31 -0.61 -6.36
CA VAL A 216 21.06 -0.72 -7.79
C VAL A 216 21.80 -1.93 -8.35
N GLY A 217 21.17 -2.66 -9.28
CA GLY A 217 21.78 -3.79 -9.99
C GLY A 217 21.39 -5.17 -9.46
N ASP A 218 21.02 -5.27 -8.20
CA ASP A 218 20.54 -6.49 -7.56
C ASP A 218 19.00 -6.62 -7.65
N THR A 219 18.48 -7.78 -7.25
CA THR A 219 17.02 -7.98 -7.13
C THR A 219 16.62 -8.01 -5.67
N ALA A 220 15.78 -7.05 -5.27
CA ALA A 220 15.27 -6.89 -3.92
C ALA A 220 13.75 -7.12 -3.86
N LEU A 221 13.29 -7.92 -2.88
CA LEU A 221 11.89 -8.35 -2.73
C LEU A 221 11.44 -8.26 -1.27
N ALA A 222 10.11 -8.32 -1.08
CA ALA A 222 9.46 -8.53 0.22
C ALA A 222 9.93 -7.56 1.32
N PRO A 223 9.81 -6.24 1.12
CA PRO A 223 10.18 -5.27 2.15
C PRO A 223 9.32 -5.40 3.41
N ALA A 224 9.91 -5.06 4.55
CA ALA A 224 9.24 -4.96 5.83
C ALA A 224 9.89 -3.90 6.71
N PHE A 225 9.11 -3.17 7.49
CA PHE A 225 9.63 -2.27 8.51
C PHE A 225 10.06 -3.07 9.74
N GLY A 226 11.29 -2.90 10.14
CA GLY A 226 11.88 -3.56 11.29
C GLY A 226 12.20 -2.59 12.43
N PRO A 227 13.00 -3.03 13.41
CA PRO A 227 13.40 -2.20 14.53
C PRO A 227 13.96 -0.84 14.08
N LYS A 228 13.60 0.23 14.81
CA LYS A 228 14.03 1.63 14.56
C LYS A 228 13.53 2.21 13.21
N GLY A 229 12.47 1.65 12.60
CA GLY A 229 11.96 2.09 11.30
C GLY A 229 12.88 1.72 10.12
N GLU A 230 13.87 0.86 10.32
CA GLU A 230 14.79 0.43 9.27
C GLU A 230 14.10 -0.58 8.34
N THR A 231 14.27 -0.41 7.03
CA THR A 231 13.69 -1.33 6.04
C THR A 231 14.53 -2.59 5.91
N TYR A 232 13.88 -3.75 6.09
CA TYR A 232 14.44 -5.08 5.86
C TYR A 232 13.85 -5.63 4.56
N TYR A 233 14.64 -6.39 3.81
CA TYR A 233 14.21 -7.01 2.56
C TYR A 233 15.01 -8.23 2.18
N ALA A 234 14.52 -9.00 1.23
CA ALA A 234 15.22 -10.12 0.65
C ALA A 234 16.02 -9.65 -0.58
N LEU A 235 17.32 -9.87 -0.61
CA LEU A 235 18.23 -9.46 -1.67
C LEU A 235 18.88 -10.67 -2.35
N SER A 236 18.90 -10.67 -3.68
CA SER A 236 19.65 -11.62 -4.51
C SER A 236 20.64 -10.86 -5.38
N HIS A 237 21.91 -11.22 -5.25
CA HIS A 237 22.99 -10.80 -6.13
C HIS A 237 23.25 -11.90 -7.18
N ASP A 238 23.38 -11.56 -8.46
CA ASP A 238 23.68 -12.48 -9.56
C ASP A 238 22.85 -13.78 -9.54
N TYR A 239 21.53 -13.66 -9.30
CA TYR A 239 20.60 -14.79 -9.22
C TYR A 239 20.90 -15.83 -8.12
N MET A 240 21.73 -15.50 -7.16
CA MET A 240 21.97 -16.32 -5.97
C MET A 240 20.73 -16.39 -5.07
N PRO A 241 20.62 -17.37 -4.17
CA PRO A 241 19.51 -17.43 -3.22
C PRO A 241 19.33 -16.14 -2.45
N PHE A 242 18.09 -15.68 -2.33
CA PHE A 242 17.75 -14.46 -1.60
C PHE A 242 18.16 -14.55 -0.14
N LYS A 243 18.82 -13.52 0.36
CA LYS A 243 19.28 -13.37 1.74
C LYS A 243 18.54 -12.22 2.42
N LEU A 244 18.34 -12.34 3.72
CA LEU A 244 17.80 -11.26 4.54
C LEU A 244 18.86 -10.17 4.72
N VAL A 245 18.51 -8.95 4.37
CA VAL A 245 19.37 -7.76 4.55
C VAL A 245 18.55 -6.59 5.11
N ARG A 246 19.21 -5.51 5.52
CA ARG A 246 18.59 -4.30 6.03
C ARG A 246 19.27 -3.02 5.57
N GLY A 247 18.51 -1.95 5.50
CA GLY A 247 18.95 -0.60 5.14
C GLY A 247 19.44 -0.46 3.72
N ALA A 248 19.66 0.77 3.27
CA ALA A 248 20.05 1.10 1.90
C ALA A 248 21.42 0.49 1.49
N SER A 249 22.30 0.22 2.44
CA SER A 249 23.58 -0.46 2.20
C SER A 249 23.51 -1.99 2.17
N ALA A 250 22.29 -2.56 2.29
CA ALA A 250 22.05 -4.00 2.29
C ALA A 250 22.89 -4.79 3.31
N THR A 251 22.94 -4.29 4.54
CA THR A 251 23.68 -4.97 5.62
C THR A 251 23.06 -6.35 5.88
N PRO A 252 23.84 -7.45 5.78
CA PRO A 252 23.32 -8.80 5.99
C PRO A 252 22.76 -9.00 7.41
N VAL A 253 21.63 -9.69 7.50
CA VAL A 253 21.07 -10.18 8.76
C VAL A 253 21.19 -11.70 8.77
N PRO A 254 22.07 -12.28 9.59
CA PRO A 254 22.29 -13.71 9.60
C PRO A 254 21.07 -14.45 10.17
N ILE A 255 20.62 -15.48 9.45
CA ILE A 255 19.61 -16.43 9.92
C ILE A 255 20.17 -17.84 9.84
N ALA A 256 19.91 -18.67 10.84
CA ALA A 256 20.38 -20.06 10.90
C ALA A 256 19.50 -21.01 10.04
N LEU A 257 19.05 -20.55 8.86
CA LEU A 257 18.23 -21.31 7.92
C LEU A 257 18.91 -21.34 6.55
N THR A 258 18.87 -22.52 5.91
CA THR A 258 19.32 -22.68 4.52
C THR A 258 18.16 -22.52 3.56
N GLY A 259 18.36 -21.80 2.45
CA GLY A 259 17.33 -21.58 1.43
C GLY A 259 17.28 -20.13 0.98
N SER A 260 16.20 -19.80 0.25
CA SER A 260 15.89 -18.45 -0.24
C SER A 260 14.80 -17.80 0.60
N VAL A 261 15.02 -16.56 1.03
CA VAL A 261 14.01 -15.75 1.76
C VAL A 261 13.06 -15.08 0.74
N PHE A 262 11.75 -15.24 0.92
CA PHE A 262 10.72 -14.67 0.03
C PHE A 262 9.64 -13.85 0.75
N GLY A 263 9.66 -13.79 2.07
CA GLY A 263 8.68 -13.04 2.85
C GLY A 263 9.26 -12.67 4.20
N ILE A 264 8.99 -11.45 4.64
CA ILE A 264 9.50 -10.89 5.88
C ILE A 264 8.37 -10.11 6.55
N ALA A 265 8.24 -10.24 7.86
CA ALA A 265 7.39 -9.39 8.69
C ALA A 265 7.97 -9.26 10.09
N PHE A 266 7.70 -8.14 10.75
CA PHE A 266 8.00 -7.91 12.15
C PHE A 266 6.71 -7.78 12.97
N SER A 267 6.75 -8.19 14.24
CA SER A 267 5.70 -7.86 15.19
C SER A 267 5.63 -6.35 15.46
N SER A 268 4.50 -5.84 15.92
CA SER A 268 4.31 -4.40 16.16
C SER A 268 5.27 -3.81 17.20
N ASP A 269 5.72 -4.61 18.15
CA ASP A 269 6.74 -4.26 19.15
C ASP A 269 8.19 -4.49 18.66
N HIS A 270 8.34 -4.95 17.42
CA HIS A 270 9.60 -5.34 16.79
C HIS A 270 10.44 -6.35 17.58
N SER A 271 9.84 -7.15 18.47
CA SER A 271 10.53 -8.18 19.23
C SER A 271 10.69 -9.49 18.46
N LYS A 272 9.82 -9.74 17.46
CA LYS A 272 9.79 -10.94 16.64
C LYS A 272 9.92 -10.64 15.16
N ILE A 273 10.55 -11.57 14.43
CA ILE A 273 10.57 -11.61 12.98
C ILE A 273 9.89 -12.90 12.49
N ALA A 274 9.14 -12.79 11.40
CA ALA A 274 8.68 -13.91 10.61
C ALA A 274 9.40 -13.90 9.26
N VAL A 275 9.94 -15.04 8.84
CA VAL A 275 10.58 -15.19 7.53
C VAL A 275 10.00 -16.38 6.78
N SER A 276 9.69 -16.19 5.50
CA SER A 276 9.37 -17.29 4.58
C SER A 276 10.66 -17.76 3.92
N VAL A 277 10.99 -19.03 4.10
CA VAL A 277 12.20 -19.62 3.52
C VAL A 277 11.80 -20.77 2.61
N ALA A 278 12.20 -20.66 1.33
CA ALA A 278 12.01 -21.70 0.32
C ALA A 278 13.24 -22.57 0.21
N ARG A 279 13.02 -23.89 0.19
CA ARG A 279 14.06 -24.91 0.01
C ARG A 279 13.42 -26.17 -0.59
N ASP A 280 14.11 -26.80 -1.52
CA ASP A 280 13.76 -28.12 -2.11
C ASP A 280 12.29 -28.19 -2.61
N GLY A 281 11.81 -27.11 -3.27
CA GLY A 281 10.48 -27.02 -3.85
C GLY A 281 9.34 -26.72 -2.85
N THR A 282 9.66 -26.53 -1.58
CA THR A 282 8.72 -26.13 -0.52
C THR A 282 9.09 -24.78 0.09
N SER A 283 8.16 -24.14 0.78
CA SER A 283 8.47 -22.95 1.60
C SER A 283 7.68 -22.98 2.91
N HIS A 284 8.33 -22.53 3.98
CA HIS A 284 7.75 -22.50 5.32
C HIS A 284 7.98 -21.14 5.98
N ILE A 285 7.00 -20.73 6.81
CA ILE A 285 7.14 -19.56 7.67
C ILE A 285 7.84 -19.99 8.95
N HIS A 286 8.91 -19.28 9.30
CA HIS A 286 9.61 -19.42 10.57
C HIS A 286 9.48 -18.13 11.37
N VAL A 287 9.26 -18.25 12.67
CA VAL A 287 9.17 -17.11 13.60
C VAL A 287 10.22 -17.25 14.67
N GLY A 288 10.90 -16.18 14.98
CA GLY A 288 11.95 -16.10 15.99
C GLY A 288 12.16 -14.71 16.55
N ASN A 289 13.31 -14.45 17.14
CA ASN A 289 13.68 -13.12 17.62
C ASN A 289 13.96 -12.17 16.45
N ALA A 290 13.78 -10.88 16.65
CA ALA A 290 13.95 -9.86 15.60
C ALA A 290 15.36 -9.81 15.00
N ASP A 291 16.36 -10.30 15.71
CA ASP A 291 17.74 -10.43 15.26
C ASP A 291 18.00 -11.66 14.36
N GLY A 292 16.97 -12.46 14.06
CA GLY A 292 17.07 -13.68 13.25
C GLY A 292 17.47 -14.94 14.01
N THR A 293 17.56 -14.88 15.34
CA THR A 293 17.83 -16.05 16.19
C THR A 293 16.56 -16.79 16.59
N ALA A 294 16.69 -18.02 17.06
CA ALA A 294 15.61 -18.88 17.58
C ALA A 294 14.44 -19.09 16.60
N LEU A 295 14.69 -19.09 15.29
CA LEU A 295 13.69 -19.29 14.26
C LEU A 295 13.12 -20.73 14.31
N SER A 296 11.81 -20.84 14.43
CA SER A 296 11.07 -22.10 14.47
C SER A 296 9.94 -22.10 13.43
N PRO A 297 9.68 -23.22 12.72
CA PRO A 297 8.61 -23.28 11.73
C PRO A 297 7.24 -23.20 12.40
N ILE A 298 6.33 -22.43 11.81
CA ILE A 298 4.94 -22.29 12.30
C ILE A 298 3.90 -22.70 11.26
N SER A 299 4.25 -22.68 9.97
CA SER A 299 3.31 -23.09 8.91
C SER A 299 3.29 -24.59 8.74
N THR A 300 2.09 -25.17 8.62
CA THR A 300 1.87 -26.59 8.39
C THR A 300 1.50 -26.93 6.94
N VAL A 301 1.25 -25.89 6.10
CA VAL A 301 0.92 -26.03 4.69
C VAL A 301 2.13 -25.79 3.82
N PRO A 302 2.24 -26.46 2.66
CA PRO A 302 3.32 -26.23 1.72
C PRO A 302 3.19 -24.84 1.07
N LEU A 303 4.28 -24.35 0.48
CA LEU A 303 4.35 -23.05 -0.22
C LEU A 303 3.86 -21.88 0.63
N ALA A 304 4.20 -21.88 1.93
CA ALA A 304 3.84 -20.82 2.85
C ALA A 304 4.72 -19.58 2.62
N ASN A 305 4.09 -18.44 2.35
CA ASN A 305 4.76 -17.16 2.07
C ASN A 305 3.94 -15.95 2.55
N HIS A 306 4.43 -14.72 2.30
CA HIS A 306 3.78 -13.45 2.68
C HIS A 306 3.30 -13.41 4.13
N PRO A 307 4.18 -13.64 5.13
CA PRO A 307 3.80 -13.50 6.53
C PRO A 307 3.45 -12.04 6.85
N VAL A 308 2.47 -11.86 7.74
CA VAL A 308 2.10 -10.55 8.29
C VAL A 308 1.69 -10.74 9.73
N PHE A 309 2.30 -9.98 10.65
CA PHE A 309 1.83 -9.89 12.02
C PHE A 309 0.63 -8.96 12.14
N GLY A 310 -0.32 -9.33 12.95
CA GLY A 310 -1.48 -8.54 13.31
C GLY A 310 -1.57 -8.27 14.80
N PRO A 311 -2.54 -7.45 15.20
CA PRO A 311 -2.79 -7.16 16.62
C PRO A 311 -2.97 -8.40 17.47
N GLY A 312 -2.46 -8.36 18.70
CA GLY A 312 -2.54 -9.47 19.64
C GLY A 312 -1.68 -10.68 19.26
N GLY A 313 -0.62 -10.48 18.46
CA GLY A 313 0.32 -11.54 18.06
C GLY A 313 -0.24 -12.51 17.01
N LYS A 314 -1.37 -12.20 16.37
CA LYS A 314 -1.90 -13.01 15.26
C LYS A 314 -0.93 -13.03 14.10
N MET A 315 -0.91 -14.15 13.37
CA MET A 315 -0.08 -14.31 12.17
C MET A 315 -0.97 -14.68 10.98
N ALA A 316 -0.99 -13.82 9.96
CA ALA A 316 -1.54 -14.16 8.66
C ALA A 316 -0.42 -14.54 7.70
N TYR A 317 -0.68 -15.50 6.82
CA TYR A 317 0.23 -15.89 5.74
C TYR A 317 -0.55 -16.52 4.58
N VAL A 318 0.09 -16.58 3.43
CA VAL A 318 -0.43 -17.33 2.28
C VAL A 318 0.16 -18.74 2.31
N GLY A 319 -0.65 -19.72 2.09
CA GLY A 319 -0.21 -21.09 1.94
C GLY A 319 -1.02 -21.81 0.88
N GLY A 320 -0.49 -22.89 0.31
CA GLY A 320 -1.21 -23.57 -0.75
C GLY A 320 -0.52 -24.83 -1.23
N GLY A 321 -1.02 -25.33 -2.33
CA GLY A 321 -0.58 -26.52 -3.04
C GLY A 321 -1.26 -26.60 -4.40
N THR A 322 -1.48 -27.80 -4.91
CA THR A 322 -2.14 -28.04 -6.20
C THR A 322 -3.58 -27.52 -6.28
N ALA A 323 -4.26 -27.37 -5.13
CA ALA A 323 -5.63 -26.85 -5.04
C ALA A 323 -5.72 -25.31 -5.03
N GLY A 324 -4.59 -24.60 -5.20
CA GLY A 324 -4.52 -23.15 -5.18
C GLY A 324 -4.01 -22.58 -3.85
N GLN A 325 -3.92 -21.26 -3.78
CA GLN A 325 -3.41 -20.50 -2.62
C GLN A 325 -4.54 -19.96 -1.77
N ARG A 326 -4.36 -19.99 -0.46
CA ARG A 326 -5.31 -19.45 0.51
C ARG A 326 -4.60 -18.61 1.56
N VAL A 327 -5.32 -17.66 2.14
CA VAL A 327 -4.88 -16.92 3.33
C VAL A 327 -5.23 -17.70 4.58
N TYR A 328 -4.25 -17.85 5.46
CA TYR A 328 -4.37 -18.53 6.76
C TYR A 328 -4.14 -17.52 7.88
N ILE A 329 -4.83 -17.73 9.01
CA ILE A 329 -4.51 -17.11 10.29
C ILE A 329 -4.36 -18.23 11.32
N ASP A 330 -3.25 -18.25 12.02
CA ASP A 330 -2.95 -19.24 13.07
C ASP A 330 -3.21 -20.68 12.58
N GLY A 331 -2.82 -20.98 11.34
CA GLY A 331 -2.97 -22.29 10.71
C GLY A 331 -4.37 -22.62 10.15
N LYS A 332 -5.35 -21.71 10.28
CA LYS A 332 -6.71 -21.91 9.74
C LYS A 332 -6.93 -21.08 8.49
N PRO A 333 -7.49 -21.64 7.39
CA PRO A 333 -7.79 -20.88 6.19
C PRO A 333 -8.98 -19.93 6.45
N ILE A 334 -8.81 -18.66 6.09
CA ILE A 334 -9.84 -17.62 6.23
C ILE A 334 -10.37 -17.08 4.90
N SER A 335 -9.62 -17.24 3.82
CA SER A 335 -10.09 -16.84 2.50
C SER A 335 -11.09 -17.84 1.92
N PRO A 336 -12.04 -17.43 1.04
CA PRO A 336 -13.00 -18.33 0.41
C PRO A 336 -12.32 -19.47 -0.37
N ALA A 337 -12.89 -20.66 -0.31
CA ALA A 337 -12.43 -21.81 -1.09
C ALA A 337 -12.69 -21.59 -2.59
N GLY A 338 -11.87 -22.18 -3.45
CA GLY A 338 -11.99 -22.07 -4.92
C GLY A 338 -11.28 -20.87 -5.53
N PHE A 339 -10.89 -19.86 -4.75
CA PHE A 339 -10.17 -18.69 -5.23
C PHE A 339 -8.70 -18.73 -4.83
N ASN A 340 -7.83 -18.20 -5.71
CA ASN A 340 -6.45 -17.90 -5.34
C ASN A 340 -6.39 -16.60 -4.54
N ALA A 341 -6.04 -16.69 -3.27
CA ALA A 341 -5.91 -15.56 -2.38
C ALA A 341 -4.44 -15.33 -1.99
N SER A 342 -4.02 -14.06 -1.94
CA SER A 342 -2.63 -13.66 -1.70
C SER A 342 -2.52 -12.32 -0.97
N ALA A 343 -1.30 -11.96 -0.56
CA ALA A 343 -0.93 -10.66 0.00
C ALA A 343 -1.89 -10.17 1.11
N PRO A 344 -2.01 -10.87 2.24
CA PRO A 344 -2.85 -10.43 3.35
C PRO A 344 -2.30 -9.17 4.03
N ALA A 345 -3.21 -8.32 4.54
CA ALA A 345 -2.92 -7.19 5.41
C ALA A 345 -3.94 -7.13 6.54
N PHE A 346 -3.52 -6.84 7.76
CA PHE A 346 -4.42 -6.53 8.86
C PHE A 346 -4.78 -5.05 8.83
N CYS A 347 -6.06 -4.76 9.06
CA CYS A 347 -6.60 -3.41 9.16
C CYS A 347 -7.29 -3.26 10.52
N ASP A 348 -6.64 -2.58 11.44
CA ASP A 348 -7.22 -2.26 12.75
C ASP A 348 -8.12 -1.02 12.64
N THR A 349 -9.33 -1.23 12.15
CA THR A 349 -10.29 -0.16 11.87
C THR A 349 -11.01 0.30 13.13
N PRO A 350 -11.62 1.50 13.13
CA PRO A 350 -12.51 1.93 14.22
C PRO A 350 -13.68 0.98 14.50
N ASN A 351 -14.06 0.16 13.51
CA ASN A 351 -15.19 -0.78 13.59
C ASN A 351 -14.75 -2.21 13.89
N GLY A 352 -13.47 -2.45 14.11
CA GLY A 352 -12.91 -3.76 14.41
C GLY A 352 -11.80 -4.20 13.46
N LEU A 353 -11.19 -5.33 13.78
CA LEU A 353 -10.06 -5.88 13.06
C LEU A 353 -10.52 -6.63 11.81
N LEU A 354 -10.10 -6.16 10.65
CA LEU A 354 -10.31 -6.80 9.35
C LEU A 354 -9.00 -7.41 8.83
N VAL A 355 -9.14 -8.38 7.94
CA VAL A 355 -8.05 -8.88 7.11
C VAL A 355 -8.42 -8.64 5.65
N VAL A 356 -7.62 -7.84 4.96
CA VAL A 356 -7.78 -7.55 3.54
C VAL A 356 -6.75 -8.34 2.76
N PHE A 357 -7.16 -8.95 1.65
CA PHE A 357 -6.26 -9.72 0.79
C PHE A 357 -6.67 -9.61 -0.69
N THR A 358 -5.75 -9.98 -1.55
CA THR A 358 -5.99 -10.06 -3.00
C THR A 358 -6.62 -11.39 -3.34
N VAL A 359 -7.66 -11.38 -4.19
CA VAL A 359 -8.31 -12.57 -4.75
C VAL A 359 -8.22 -12.52 -6.27
N GLY A 360 -7.63 -13.55 -6.89
CA GLY A 360 -7.58 -13.69 -8.35
C GLY A 360 -8.96 -14.03 -8.91
N ILE A 361 -9.42 -13.28 -9.92
CA ILE A 361 -10.72 -13.44 -10.58
C ILE A 361 -10.52 -13.32 -12.08
N GLY A 362 -10.68 -14.42 -12.80
CA GLY A 362 -10.42 -14.45 -14.25
C GLY A 362 -9.01 -13.95 -14.57
N ALA A 363 -8.91 -12.96 -15.44
CA ALA A 363 -7.63 -12.30 -15.80
C ALA A 363 -7.27 -11.10 -14.89
N GLY A 364 -8.10 -10.80 -13.90
CA GLY A 364 -7.93 -9.68 -12.97
C GLY A 364 -7.73 -10.15 -11.53
N ALA A 365 -7.80 -9.21 -10.62
CA ALA A 365 -7.80 -9.47 -9.19
C ALA A 365 -8.56 -8.39 -8.44
N ASP A 366 -9.24 -8.77 -7.37
CA ASP A 366 -9.94 -7.85 -6.49
C ASP A 366 -9.45 -7.96 -5.05
N LEU A 367 -9.68 -6.89 -4.31
CA LEU A 367 -9.47 -6.85 -2.88
C LEU A 367 -10.74 -7.30 -2.16
N VAL A 368 -10.57 -8.18 -1.20
CA VAL A 368 -11.64 -8.74 -0.36
C VAL A 368 -11.23 -8.60 1.09
N SER A 369 -12.17 -8.26 1.95
CA SER A 369 -11.98 -8.25 3.40
C SER A 369 -12.79 -9.34 4.08
N THR A 370 -12.27 -9.81 5.23
CA THR A 370 -12.97 -10.70 6.15
C THR A 370 -12.66 -10.30 7.59
N ASP A 371 -13.41 -10.80 8.55
CA ASP A 371 -12.94 -10.82 9.92
C ASP A 371 -11.81 -11.87 10.11
N VAL A 372 -11.18 -11.89 11.26
CA VAL A 372 -10.06 -12.80 11.56
C VAL A 372 -10.45 -14.29 11.60
N ARG A 373 -11.74 -14.62 11.49
CA ARG A 373 -12.25 -15.98 11.44
C ARG A 373 -12.70 -16.41 10.04
N GLY A 374 -12.60 -15.49 9.06
CA GLY A 374 -13.03 -15.72 7.68
C GLY A 374 -14.52 -15.48 7.45
N GLY A 375 -15.21 -14.87 8.41
CA GLY A 375 -16.59 -14.40 8.27
C GLY A 375 -16.67 -12.96 7.73
N ASN A 376 -17.90 -12.47 7.54
CA ASN A 376 -18.18 -11.10 7.10
C ASN A 376 -17.40 -10.71 5.82
N ILE A 377 -17.46 -11.60 4.82
CA ILE A 377 -16.78 -11.39 3.55
C ILE A 377 -17.35 -10.16 2.85
N ALA A 378 -16.50 -9.22 2.47
CA ALA A 378 -16.89 -8.04 1.71
C ALA A 378 -15.87 -7.78 0.59
N ARG A 379 -16.38 -7.53 -0.63
CA ARG A 379 -15.56 -7.14 -1.78
C ARG A 379 -15.27 -5.64 -1.69
N ILE A 380 -14.00 -5.24 -1.80
CA ILE A 380 -13.56 -3.83 -1.70
C ILE A 380 -13.42 -3.22 -3.09
N THR A 381 -12.97 -4.00 -4.08
CA THR A 381 -12.87 -3.57 -5.47
C THR A 381 -13.59 -4.55 -6.37
N GLN A 382 -14.13 -4.08 -7.51
CA GLN A 382 -14.83 -4.93 -8.48
C GLN A 382 -14.69 -4.37 -9.89
N ASN A 383 -14.31 -5.24 -10.85
CA ASN A 383 -14.24 -4.92 -12.28
C ASN A 383 -13.35 -3.72 -12.63
N GLN A 384 -12.25 -3.52 -11.89
CA GLN A 384 -11.35 -2.37 -12.05
C GLN A 384 -9.91 -2.80 -12.43
N GLY A 385 -9.76 -3.85 -13.23
CA GLY A 385 -8.45 -4.43 -13.55
C GLY A 385 -7.94 -5.34 -12.44
N ALA A 386 -6.61 -5.47 -12.28
CA ALA A 386 -6.03 -6.18 -11.16
C ALA A 386 -5.74 -5.19 -10.03
N ASN A 387 -6.32 -5.46 -8.85
CA ASN A 387 -6.09 -4.73 -7.60
C ASN A 387 -5.37 -5.67 -6.63
N SER A 388 -4.20 -5.28 -6.11
CA SER A 388 -3.33 -6.21 -5.41
C SER A 388 -2.47 -5.54 -4.33
N TYR A 389 -1.90 -6.37 -3.46
CA TYR A 389 -0.98 -5.98 -2.39
C TYR A 389 -1.54 -4.89 -1.48
N PRO A 390 -2.68 -5.13 -0.82
CA PRO A 390 -3.26 -4.15 0.10
C PRO A 390 -2.34 -3.89 1.30
N ALA A 391 -2.33 -2.65 1.77
CA ALA A 391 -1.68 -2.24 3.00
C ALA A 391 -2.55 -1.19 3.71
N CYS A 392 -2.80 -1.37 5.00
CA CYS A 392 -3.61 -0.44 5.79
C CYS A 392 -2.77 0.64 6.45
N SER A 393 -3.32 1.85 6.52
CA SER A 393 -2.72 2.93 7.28
C SER A 393 -2.65 2.59 8.78
N PRO A 394 -1.71 3.18 9.53
CA PRO A 394 -1.55 2.92 10.97
C PRO A 394 -2.82 3.23 11.79
N ASP A 395 -3.60 4.20 11.36
CA ASP A 395 -4.87 4.58 11.98
C ASP A 395 -6.07 3.68 11.57
N GLY A 396 -5.85 2.75 10.64
CA GLY A 396 -6.85 1.80 10.16
C GLY A 396 -7.98 2.40 9.32
N ARG A 397 -7.83 3.64 8.84
CA ARG A 397 -8.87 4.34 8.05
C ARG A 397 -8.68 4.25 6.55
N LEU A 398 -7.44 4.10 6.09
CA LEU A 398 -7.08 4.08 4.68
C LEU A 398 -6.54 2.71 4.29
N LEU A 399 -6.80 2.34 3.05
CA LEU A 399 -6.22 1.17 2.39
C LEU A 399 -5.46 1.62 1.16
N ALA A 400 -4.16 1.35 1.11
CA ALA A 400 -3.34 1.50 -0.07
C ALA A 400 -3.27 0.19 -0.86
N PHE A 401 -3.19 0.25 -2.20
CA PHE A 401 -3.07 -0.91 -3.07
C PHE A 401 -2.60 -0.52 -4.47
N PHE A 402 -1.99 -1.44 -5.18
CA PHE A 402 -1.71 -1.27 -6.60
C PHE A 402 -2.91 -1.66 -7.45
N SER A 403 -3.17 -0.88 -8.51
CA SER A 403 -4.27 -1.13 -9.45
C SER A 403 -3.79 -0.99 -10.88
N THR A 404 -4.21 -1.91 -11.75
CA THR A 404 -3.98 -1.83 -13.20
C THR A 404 -5.20 -1.29 -13.95
N ARG A 405 -6.11 -0.60 -13.24
CA ARG A 405 -7.32 -0.02 -13.83
C ARG A 405 -7.01 0.91 -14.99
N LYS A 406 -7.91 0.93 -15.97
CA LYS A 406 -7.81 1.83 -17.15
C LYS A 406 -8.69 3.08 -16.99
N THR A 407 -9.57 3.09 -16.01
CA THR A 407 -10.44 4.21 -15.66
C THR A 407 -9.72 5.20 -14.75
N ASP A 408 -10.34 6.32 -14.45
CA ASP A 408 -9.83 7.40 -13.61
C ASP A 408 -8.47 7.93 -14.13
N LYS A 409 -7.45 7.90 -13.28
CA LYS A 409 -6.09 8.34 -13.63
C LYS A 409 -5.21 7.21 -14.20
N GLY A 410 -5.78 6.02 -14.44
CA GLY A 410 -5.06 4.85 -14.96
C GLY A 410 -4.27 4.06 -13.91
N PRO A 411 -3.35 3.17 -14.34
CA PRO A 411 -2.61 2.31 -13.42
C PRO A 411 -1.78 3.08 -12.38
N GLY A 412 -1.55 2.48 -11.21
CA GLY A 412 -0.71 3.07 -10.17
C GLY A 412 -1.01 2.62 -8.75
N LEU A 413 -0.43 3.33 -7.78
CA LEU A 413 -0.69 3.18 -6.36
C LEU A 413 -1.91 4.05 -5.99
N TYR A 414 -2.89 3.41 -5.40
CA TYR A 414 -4.16 4.02 -4.97
C TYR A 414 -4.30 3.97 -3.46
N VAL A 415 -5.00 4.96 -2.93
CA VAL A 415 -5.48 4.99 -1.54
C VAL A 415 -6.99 5.15 -1.55
N VAL A 416 -7.69 4.42 -0.69
CA VAL A 416 -9.14 4.49 -0.51
C VAL A 416 -9.49 4.56 0.97
N PRO A 417 -10.40 5.47 1.40
CA PRO A 417 -10.97 5.41 2.73
C PRO A 417 -11.83 4.17 2.90
N LEU A 418 -11.58 3.36 3.92
CA LEU A 418 -12.35 2.13 4.18
C LEU A 418 -13.83 2.40 4.50
N ALA A 419 -14.15 3.61 4.98
CA ALA A 419 -15.53 4.05 5.20
C ALA A 419 -16.24 4.50 3.91
N SER A 420 -15.52 4.66 2.77
CA SER A 420 -16.05 5.22 1.53
C SER A 420 -15.33 4.66 0.31
N LEU A 421 -15.58 3.39 -0.01
CA LEU A 421 -14.84 2.62 -1.02
C LEU A 421 -14.94 3.19 -2.45
N GLY A 422 -15.96 3.98 -2.75
CA GLY A 422 -16.13 4.65 -4.05
C GLY A 422 -15.15 5.81 -4.31
N HIS A 423 -14.34 6.22 -3.32
CA HIS A 423 -13.47 7.39 -3.40
C HIS A 423 -11.98 7.03 -3.46
N ALA A 424 -11.63 5.97 -4.19
CA ALA A 424 -10.22 5.61 -4.40
C ALA A 424 -9.48 6.71 -5.19
N ARG A 425 -8.31 7.12 -4.72
CA ARG A 425 -7.47 8.16 -5.34
C ARG A 425 -6.10 7.63 -5.68
N ARG A 426 -5.64 7.85 -6.92
CA ARG A 426 -4.28 7.53 -7.30
C ARG A 426 -3.32 8.55 -6.70
N ILE A 427 -2.37 8.07 -5.90
CA ILE A 427 -1.32 8.89 -5.27
C ILE A 427 0.00 8.81 -6.04
N SER A 428 0.25 7.72 -6.79
CA SER A 428 1.44 7.57 -7.64
C SER A 428 1.11 6.78 -8.91
N SER A 429 1.86 6.99 -9.99
CA SER A 429 1.79 6.19 -11.23
C SER A 429 2.56 4.89 -11.15
N GLU A 430 3.33 4.69 -10.10
CA GLU A 430 4.15 3.50 -9.92
C GLU A 430 3.32 2.25 -9.66
N LEU A 431 3.79 1.13 -10.19
CA LEU A 431 3.27 -0.21 -9.91
C LEU A 431 4.33 -1.01 -9.15
N GLY A 432 3.88 -1.87 -8.25
CA GLY A 432 4.78 -2.68 -7.44
C GLY A 432 4.12 -3.91 -6.84
N GLU A 433 4.87 -4.57 -5.99
CA GLU A 433 4.50 -5.79 -5.27
C GLU A 433 4.87 -5.65 -3.79
N SER A 434 4.27 -6.45 -2.93
CA SER A 434 4.62 -6.54 -1.50
C SER A 434 4.58 -5.18 -0.78
N LEU A 435 3.53 -4.38 -1.06
CA LEU A 435 3.32 -3.10 -0.40
C LEU A 435 3.23 -3.30 1.12
N ARG A 436 3.91 -2.44 1.85
CA ARG A 436 3.81 -2.34 3.31
C ARG A 436 3.61 -0.87 3.69
N TRP A 437 2.76 -0.64 4.65
CA TRP A 437 2.58 0.66 5.29
C TRP A 437 3.19 0.59 6.68
N GLU A 438 3.99 1.58 7.04
CA GLU A 438 4.65 1.64 8.33
C GLU A 438 3.62 1.73 9.46
N ALA A 439 3.81 0.90 10.50
CA ALA A 439 3.07 1.08 11.74
C ALA A 439 3.73 2.20 12.56
N LEU A 440 2.97 3.21 12.96
CA LEU A 440 3.50 4.21 13.88
C LEU A 440 3.71 3.57 15.25
N PRO A 441 4.77 3.94 15.97
CA PRO A 441 4.94 3.50 17.34
C PRO A 441 3.75 3.98 18.19
N PRO A 442 3.31 3.17 19.17
CA PRO A 442 2.17 3.47 20.01
C PRO A 442 2.38 4.73 20.87
#